data_55e3f6301c21c85cf086d2b2696375d6
#
_entry.id   55e3f6301c21c85cf086d2b2696375d6
#
_cell.length_a   1.000
_cell.length_b   1.000
_cell.length_c   1.000
_cell.angle_alpha   90.00
_cell.angle_beta   90.00
_cell.angle_gamma   90.00
#
_symmetry.space_group_name_H-M   'P 1'
#
loop_
_entity.id
_entity.type
_entity.pdbx_description
1 polymer ?
#
loop_
_entity_poly.entity_id
_entity_poly.type
_entity_poly.pdbx_seq_one_letter_code
_entity_poly.pdbx_strand_id
1 'polypeptide(L)'
;VALRRTEPPTQGGASLETFIDQNLAAYAAARQLSKREAEVLRLVLLGKDNQNIATSMHLAPSTVKVHMHHILQKAERANRKELIQDFWEFS
;
A
#
# COMPACT_ATOMS: atom_id res chain seq x y z
N VAL A 1 -0.72 6.72 -27.10
CA VAL A 1 -1.18 7.43 -25.95
C VAL A 1 -0.96 6.64 -24.69
N ALA A 2 -0.34 7.28 -23.79
CA ALA A 2 -0.14 6.66 -22.50
C ALA A 2 -1.44 6.71 -21.74
N LEU A 3 -1.97 5.57 -21.44
CA LEU A 3 -3.18 5.51 -20.67
C LEU A 3 -2.85 5.49 -19.20
N ARG A 4 -3.49 6.38 -18.47
CA ARG A 4 -3.38 6.34 -17.05
C ARG A 4 -4.12 5.13 -16.57
N ARG A 5 -3.42 4.34 -15.87
CA ARG A 5 -4.05 3.15 -15.36
C ARG A 5 -4.40 3.37 -13.91
N THR A 6 -5.68 3.37 -13.63
CA THR A 6 -6.14 3.59 -12.27
C THR A 6 -6.62 2.31 -11.61
N GLU A 7 -6.56 1.20 -12.32
CA GLU A 7 -6.95 -0.06 -11.74
C GLU A 7 -5.88 -1.10 -12.05
N PRO A 8 -5.77 -2.12 -11.21
CA PRO A 8 -4.72 -3.12 -11.40
C PRO A 8 -4.99 -3.96 -12.63
N PRO A 9 -3.94 -4.54 -13.20
CA PRO A 9 -4.12 -5.45 -14.33
C PRO A 9 -4.89 -6.68 -13.90
N THR A 10 -5.71 -7.19 -14.84
CA THR A 10 -6.51 -8.38 -14.59
C THR A 10 -6.07 -9.54 -15.44
N GLN A 11 -5.04 -9.37 -16.22
CA GLN A 11 -4.57 -10.39 -17.10
C GLN A 11 -3.68 -11.36 -16.39
N GLY A 12 -3.77 -12.57 -16.81
CA GLY A 12 -3.05 -13.68 -16.27
C GLY A 12 -1.71 -13.34 -15.71
N GLY A 13 -0.66 -13.78 -16.09
CA GLY A 13 0.62 -13.66 -15.50
C GLY A 13 0.93 -12.39 -14.71
N ALA A 14 0.37 -11.27 -15.12
CA ALA A 14 0.59 -10.03 -14.39
C ALA A 14 -0.30 -10.03 -13.18
N SER A 15 0.26 -10.31 -12.07
CA SER A 15 -0.51 -10.38 -10.85
C SER A 15 -0.67 -9.02 -10.21
N LEU A 16 -1.62 -8.94 -9.30
CA LEU A 16 -1.79 -7.75 -8.47
C LEU A 16 -0.50 -7.44 -7.71
N GLU A 17 0.15 -8.47 -7.19
CA GLU A 17 1.40 -8.28 -6.47
C GLU A 17 2.47 -7.62 -7.33
N THR A 18 2.59 -8.08 -8.57
CA THR A 18 3.58 -7.53 -9.48
C THR A 18 3.32 -6.05 -9.73
N PHE A 19 2.06 -5.71 -9.97
CA PHE A 19 1.69 -4.32 -10.19
C PHE A 19 2.02 -3.45 -8.98
N ILE A 20 1.67 -3.94 -7.80
CA ILE A 20 1.95 -3.21 -6.56
C ILE A 20 3.45 -3.01 -6.41
N ASP A 21 4.22 -4.07 -6.58
CA ASP A 21 5.67 -4.00 -6.38
C ASP A 21 6.34 -3.06 -7.37
N GLN A 22 5.83 -3.00 -8.59
CA GLN A 22 6.39 -2.11 -9.60
C GLN A 22 6.19 -0.63 -9.26
N ASN A 23 5.14 -0.32 -8.52
CA ASN A 23 4.78 1.07 -8.23
C ASN A 23 5.05 1.49 -6.80
N LEU A 24 5.28 0.53 -5.92
CA LEU A 24 5.37 0.82 -4.50
C LEU A 24 6.55 1.71 -4.13
N ALA A 25 7.70 1.45 -4.73
CA ALA A 25 8.90 2.22 -4.41
C ALA A 25 8.72 3.70 -4.74
N ALA A 26 8.13 3.98 -5.91
CA ALA A 26 7.90 5.36 -6.33
C ALA A 26 6.88 6.03 -5.42
N TYR A 27 5.82 5.31 -5.08
CA TYR A 27 4.80 5.84 -4.19
C TYR A 27 5.38 6.14 -2.81
N ALA A 28 6.13 5.19 -2.27
CA ALA A 28 6.74 5.36 -0.96
C ALA A 28 7.69 6.56 -0.93
N ALA A 29 8.46 6.73 -2.00
CA ALA A 29 9.36 7.88 -2.09
C ALA A 29 8.57 9.18 -2.14
N ALA A 30 7.50 9.21 -2.92
CA ALA A 30 6.68 10.42 -3.06
C ALA A 30 5.99 10.80 -1.75
N ARG A 31 5.62 9.82 -0.94
CA ARG A 31 4.93 10.06 0.32
C ARG A 31 5.87 10.00 1.51
N GLN A 32 7.15 9.77 1.27
CA GLN A 32 8.18 9.72 2.32
C GLN A 32 7.91 8.62 3.35
N LEU A 33 7.46 7.47 2.87
CA LEU A 33 7.23 6.33 3.74
C LEU A 33 8.55 5.64 4.05
N SER A 34 8.68 5.14 5.27
CA SER A 34 9.82 4.31 5.63
C SER A 34 9.69 2.93 4.99
N LYS A 35 10.76 2.16 5.02
CA LYS A 35 10.73 0.82 4.49
C LYS A 35 9.66 -0.03 5.15
N ARG A 36 9.55 0.05 6.50
CA ARG A 36 8.54 -0.72 7.22
C ARG A 36 7.13 -0.25 6.88
N GLU A 37 6.95 1.05 6.74
CA GLU A 37 5.65 1.58 6.36
C GLU A 37 5.27 1.12 4.96
N ALA A 38 6.22 1.10 4.04
CA ALA A 38 5.95 0.60 2.70
C ALA A 38 5.56 -0.87 2.72
N GLU A 39 6.19 -1.67 3.58
CA GLU A 39 5.83 -3.07 3.72
C GLU A 39 4.41 -3.24 4.25
N VAL A 40 4.02 -2.43 5.22
CA VAL A 40 2.64 -2.45 5.71
C VAL A 40 1.69 -2.08 4.59
N LEU A 41 1.99 -1.02 3.85
CA LEU A 41 1.13 -0.60 2.76
C LEU A 41 0.99 -1.70 1.70
N ARG A 42 2.06 -2.40 1.39
CA ARG A 42 1.99 -3.49 0.42
C ARG A 42 0.94 -4.51 0.83
N LEU A 43 0.96 -4.89 2.10
CA LEU A 43 -0.01 -5.89 2.58
C LEU A 43 -1.43 -5.34 2.61
N VAL A 44 -1.58 -4.04 2.91
CA VAL A 44 -2.88 -3.38 2.83
C VAL A 44 -3.42 -3.47 1.42
N LEU A 45 -2.58 -3.19 0.44
CA LEU A 45 -2.99 -3.21 -0.97
C LEU A 45 -3.35 -4.60 -1.44
N LEU A 46 -2.78 -5.62 -0.81
CA LEU A 46 -3.11 -7.01 -1.11
C LEU A 46 -4.38 -7.47 -0.38
N GLY A 47 -5.03 -6.58 0.36
CA GLY A 47 -6.29 -6.89 1.01
C GLY A 47 -6.17 -7.51 2.38
N LYS A 48 -5.00 -7.48 2.99
CA LYS A 48 -4.81 -8.07 4.31
C LYS A 48 -5.35 -7.14 5.39
N ASP A 49 -5.95 -7.72 6.41
CA ASP A 49 -6.38 -6.94 7.57
C ASP A 49 -5.22 -6.79 8.56
N ASN A 50 -5.42 -5.99 9.60
CA ASN A 50 -4.35 -5.72 10.56
C ASN A 50 -3.82 -6.97 11.23
N GLN A 51 -4.68 -7.92 11.52
CA GLN A 51 -4.26 -9.17 12.15
C GLN A 51 -3.31 -9.94 11.24
N ASN A 52 -3.67 -10.07 9.97
CA ASN A 52 -2.84 -10.79 9.02
C ASN A 52 -1.55 -10.04 8.73
N ILE A 53 -1.60 -8.71 8.68
CA ILE A 53 -0.39 -7.91 8.50
C ILE A 53 0.55 -8.14 9.67
N ALA A 54 0.01 -8.10 10.89
CA ALA A 54 0.82 -8.30 12.08
C ALA A 54 1.49 -9.66 12.06
N THR A 55 0.73 -10.70 11.70
CA THR A 55 1.28 -12.05 11.62
C THR A 55 2.38 -12.14 10.57
N SER A 56 2.13 -11.58 9.39
CA SER A 56 3.11 -11.62 8.29
C SER A 56 4.40 -10.90 8.62
N MET A 57 4.31 -9.83 9.38
CA MET A 57 5.47 -9.00 9.67
C MET A 57 6.06 -9.27 11.06
N HIS A 58 5.50 -10.23 11.78
CA HIS A 58 5.95 -10.56 13.14
C HIS A 58 5.87 -9.34 14.05
N LEU A 59 4.76 -8.61 13.96
CA LEU A 59 4.50 -7.42 14.76
C LEU A 59 3.24 -7.62 15.58
N ALA A 60 3.10 -6.82 16.64
CA ALA A 60 1.83 -6.78 17.37
C ALA A 60 0.81 -6.00 16.52
N PRO A 61 -0.48 -6.36 16.60
CA PRO A 61 -1.50 -5.59 15.88
C PRO A 61 -1.51 -4.11 16.24
N SER A 62 -1.19 -3.76 17.49
CA SER A 62 -1.12 -2.36 17.88
C SER A 62 0.00 -1.62 17.15
N THR A 63 1.10 -2.29 16.88
CA THR A 63 2.20 -1.70 16.12
C THR A 63 1.78 -1.46 14.68
N VAL A 64 1.02 -2.40 14.10
CA VAL A 64 0.49 -2.21 12.74
C VAL A 64 -0.39 -0.97 12.68
N LYS A 65 -1.22 -0.76 13.70
CA LYS A 65 -2.06 0.43 13.76
C LYS A 65 -1.24 1.71 13.80
N VAL A 66 -0.14 1.71 14.53
CA VAL A 66 0.74 2.86 14.59
C VAL A 66 1.34 3.14 13.21
N HIS A 67 1.83 2.09 12.54
CA HIS A 67 2.35 2.27 11.20
C HIS A 67 1.29 2.81 10.25
N MET A 68 0.08 2.28 10.34
CA MET A 68 -1.01 2.75 9.49
C MET A 68 -1.30 4.22 9.74
N HIS A 69 -1.31 4.63 11.01
CA HIS A 69 -1.54 6.03 11.34
C HIS A 69 -0.49 6.94 10.71
N HIS A 70 0.77 6.54 10.79
CA HIS A 70 1.85 7.33 10.21
C HIS A 70 1.74 7.39 8.67
N ILE A 71 1.36 6.28 8.05
CA ILE A 71 1.18 6.25 6.60
C ILE A 71 0.09 7.22 6.19
N LEU A 72 -1.04 7.18 6.89
CA LEU A 72 -2.16 8.07 6.59
C LEU A 72 -1.77 9.53 6.74
N GLN A 73 -1.01 9.85 7.78
CA GLN A 73 -0.53 11.22 7.95
C GLN A 73 0.38 11.66 6.82
N LYS A 74 1.30 10.80 6.43
CA LYS A 74 2.26 11.14 5.38
C LYS A 74 1.59 11.27 4.02
N ALA A 75 0.59 10.44 3.76
CA ALA A 75 -0.14 10.50 2.51
C ALA A 75 -1.25 11.55 2.53
N GLU A 76 -1.51 12.14 3.70
CA GLU A 76 -2.56 13.12 3.89
C GLU A 76 -3.92 12.57 3.49
N ARG A 77 -4.19 11.35 3.96
CA ARG A 77 -5.47 10.70 3.71
C ARG A 77 -6.14 10.37 5.03
N ALA A 78 -7.45 10.36 5.02
CA ALA A 78 -8.23 10.22 6.24
C ALA A 78 -8.38 8.79 6.70
N ASN A 79 -8.39 7.85 5.78
CA ASN A 79 -8.65 6.47 6.14
C ASN A 79 -8.03 5.52 5.12
N ARG A 80 -8.12 4.23 5.44
CA ARG A 80 -7.52 3.17 4.65
C ARG A 80 -8.03 3.15 3.22
N LYS A 81 -9.32 3.35 3.04
CA LYS A 81 -9.92 3.34 1.71
C LYS A 81 -9.34 4.44 0.83
N GLU A 82 -9.22 5.63 1.40
CA GLU A 82 -8.64 6.76 0.66
C GLU A 82 -7.16 6.51 0.35
N LEU A 83 -6.47 5.87 1.26
CA LEU A 83 -5.06 5.55 1.04
C LEU A 83 -4.90 4.59 -0.14
N ILE A 84 -5.72 3.56 -0.19
CA ILE A 84 -5.69 2.60 -1.27
C ILE A 84 -5.97 3.29 -2.60
N GLN A 85 -6.98 4.15 -2.61
CA GLN A 85 -7.33 4.90 -3.81
C GLN A 85 -6.19 5.81 -4.25
N ASP A 86 -5.53 6.46 -3.29
CA ASP A 86 -4.40 7.32 -3.60
C ASP A 86 -3.30 6.56 -4.30
N PHE A 87 -3.03 5.34 -3.86
CA PHE A 87 -2.01 4.51 -4.50
C PHE A 87 -2.38 4.20 -5.95
N TRP A 88 -3.62 3.78 -6.18
CA TRP A 88 -4.05 3.43 -7.54
C TRP A 88 -4.02 4.64 -8.46
N GLU A 89 -4.39 5.79 -7.95
CA GLU A 89 -4.38 7.02 -8.76
C GLU A 89 -2.97 7.51 -9.03
N PHE A 90 -2.07 7.26 -8.10
CA PHE A 90 -0.67 7.62 -8.27
C PHE A 90 -0.03 6.78 -9.36
N SER A 91 -0.40 5.52 -9.44
CA SER A 91 0.16 4.61 -10.43
C SER A 91 -0.35 4.91 -11.87
#